data_63e84d813f0100bf11ecdeab8db6211f
#
_entry.id   63e84d813f0100bf11ecdeab8db6211f
#
_cell.length_a   1.000
_cell.length_b   1.000
_cell.length_c   1.000
_cell.angle_alpha   90.00
_cell.angle_beta   90.00
_cell.angle_gamma   90.00
#
_symmetry.space_group_name_H-M   'P 1'
#
loop_
_entity.id
_entity.type
_entity.pdbx_description
1 polymer ?
#
loop_
_entity_poly.entity_id
_entity_poly.type
_entity_poly.pdbx_seq_one_letter_code
_entity_poly.pdbx_strand_id
1 'polypeptide(L)'
;MSDLETYVIAIIGALIAGGINTLAGNGSAITLTILTEVLGLPPNTANGTNRIGIFTQSAIASFVFYKNKKLDVNRNKKYIYPIVLGAIAGGFLAINVSNEEFKAVFKFMLVFMLIAVLVKPKRWLRH
;
A
#
# COMPACT_ATOMS: atom_id res chain seq x y z
N MET A 1 -16.61 -9.58 22.69
CA MET A 1 -15.84 -10.62 21.98
C MET A 1 -14.76 -11.11 22.92
N SER A 2 -14.53 -12.42 22.95
CA SER A 2 -13.37 -12.96 23.67
C SER A 2 -12.08 -12.57 22.93
N ASP A 3 -10.95 -12.48 23.66
CA ASP A 3 -9.65 -12.15 23.04
C ASP A 3 -9.31 -13.13 21.92
N LEU A 4 -9.67 -14.41 22.07
CA LEU A 4 -9.46 -15.44 21.06
C LEU A 4 -10.24 -15.16 19.76
N GLU A 5 -11.51 -14.78 19.87
CA GLU A 5 -12.33 -14.43 18.69
C GLU A 5 -11.75 -13.23 17.94
N THR A 6 -11.31 -12.22 18.68
CA THR A 6 -10.67 -11.02 18.13
C THR A 6 -9.40 -11.37 17.34
N TYR A 7 -8.54 -12.22 17.89
CA TYR A 7 -7.33 -12.66 17.20
C TYR A 7 -7.62 -13.52 15.98
N VAL A 8 -8.60 -14.42 16.05
CA VAL A 8 -9.01 -15.26 14.91
C VAL A 8 -9.52 -14.38 13.75
N ILE A 9 -10.40 -13.42 14.05
CA ILE A 9 -10.90 -12.48 13.04
C ILE A 9 -9.77 -11.66 12.43
N ALA A 10 -8.83 -11.18 13.26
CA ALA A 10 -7.69 -10.41 12.79
C ALA A 10 -6.78 -11.23 11.86
N ILE A 11 -6.49 -12.50 12.19
CA ILE A 11 -5.65 -13.38 11.37
C ILE A 11 -6.33 -13.69 10.04
N ILE A 12 -7.60 -14.10 10.05
CA ILE A 12 -8.34 -14.41 8.81
C ILE A 12 -8.47 -13.16 7.95
N GLY A 13 -8.81 -12.02 8.55
CA GLY A 13 -8.90 -10.74 7.85
C GLY A 13 -7.57 -10.30 7.25
N ALA A 14 -6.45 -10.48 7.96
CA ALA A 14 -5.12 -10.17 7.46
C ALA A 14 -4.72 -11.07 6.28
N LEU A 15 -5.07 -12.36 6.29
CA LEU A 15 -4.83 -13.28 5.18
C LEU A 15 -5.61 -12.87 3.92
N ILE A 16 -6.89 -12.56 4.07
CA ILE A 16 -7.75 -12.09 2.97
C ILE A 16 -7.24 -10.74 2.44
N ALA A 17 -6.96 -9.79 3.33
CA ALA A 17 -6.43 -8.49 2.97
C ALA A 17 -5.08 -8.59 2.24
N GLY A 18 -4.20 -9.48 2.69
CA GLY A 18 -2.92 -9.78 2.04
C GLY A 18 -3.08 -10.33 0.63
N GLY A 19 -4.01 -11.26 0.43
CA GLY A 19 -4.35 -11.80 -0.89
C GLY A 19 -4.88 -10.71 -1.84
N ILE A 20 -5.85 -9.93 -1.37
CA ILE A 20 -6.42 -8.81 -2.14
C ILE A 20 -5.34 -7.76 -2.45
N ASN A 21 -4.46 -7.44 -1.50
CA ASN A 21 -3.40 -6.47 -1.70
C ASN A 21 -2.39 -6.92 -2.76
N THR A 22 -2.06 -8.22 -2.79
CA THR A 22 -1.15 -8.78 -3.80
C THR A 22 -1.75 -8.74 -5.21
N LEU A 23 -3.06 -8.98 -5.34
CA LEU A 23 -3.75 -9.05 -6.63
C LEU A 23 -4.23 -7.68 -7.13
N ALA A 24 -4.76 -6.85 -6.25
CA ALA A 24 -5.44 -5.61 -6.60
C ALA A 24 -4.82 -4.34 -5.96
N GLY A 25 -3.85 -4.49 -5.06
CA GLY A 25 -3.18 -3.36 -4.40
C GLY A 25 -4.02 -2.62 -3.35
N ASN A 26 -5.23 -3.07 -3.04
CA ASN A 26 -6.18 -2.34 -2.19
C ASN A 26 -6.44 -3.01 -0.82
N GLY A 27 -5.69 -4.04 -0.47
CA GLY A 27 -5.86 -4.78 0.78
C GLY A 27 -5.50 -3.98 2.04
N SER A 28 -4.69 -2.92 1.90
CA SER A 28 -4.31 -2.07 3.03
C SER A 28 -5.48 -1.37 3.71
N ALA A 29 -6.53 -1.01 2.95
CA ALA A 29 -7.75 -0.43 3.53
C ALA A 29 -8.45 -1.43 4.45
N ILE A 30 -8.56 -2.69 4.04
CA ILE A 30 -9.16 -3.77 4.85
C ILE A 30 -8.33 -4.00 6.12
N THR A 31 -7.00 -4.06 5.99
CA THR A 31 -6.10 -4.25 7.13
C THR A 31 -6.23 -3.09 8.13
N LEU A 32 -6.26 -1.83 7.65
CA LEU A 32 -6.42 -0.67 8.51
C LEU A 32 -7.76 -0.69 9.25
N THR A 33 -8.85 -1.03 8.56
CA THR A 33 -10.17 -1.16 9.20
C THR A 33 -10.16 -2.23 10.31
N ILE A 34 -9.54 -3.38 10.07
CA ILE A 34 -9.43 -4.44 11.10
C ILE A 34 -8.60 -3.95 12.29
N LEU A 35 -7.47 -3.29 12.05
CA LEU A 35 -6.60 -2.80 13.10
C LEU A 35 -7.27 -1.70 13.94
N THR A 36 -8.05 -0.82 13.33
CA THR A 36 -8.72 0.28 14.05
C THR A 36 -10.05 -0.13 14.66
N GLU A 37 -10.91 -0.81 13.91
CA GLU A 37 -12.28 -1.09 14.35
C GLU A 37 -12.41 -2.40 15.15
N VAL A 38 -11.63 -3.42 14.81
CA VAL A 38 -11.70 -4.72 15.50
C VAL A 38 -10.72 -4.80 16.67
N LEU A 39 -9.46 -4.35 16.44
CA LEU A 39 -8.43 -4.38 17.47
C LEU A 39 -8.35 -3.08 18.29
N GLY A 40 -9.10 -2.03 17.91
CA GLY A 40 -9.16 -0.76 18.64
C GLY A 40 -7.83 0.00 18.70
N LEU A 41 -6.93 -0.24 17.74
CA LEU A 41 -5.63 0.45 17.72
C LEU A 41 -5.78 1.91 17.30
N PRO A 42 -5.01 2.83 17.91
CA PRO A 42 -4.95 4.20 17.42
C PRO A 42 -4.54 4.26 15.96
N PRO A 43 -5.11 5.17 15.14
CA PRO A 43 -4.87 5.23 13.69
C PRO A 43 -3.38 5.30 13.30
N ASN A 44 -2.57 6.03 14.05
CA ASN A 44 -1.12 6.11 13.81
C ASN A 44 -0.42 4.77 14.01
N THR A 45 -0.77 4.03 15.08
CA THR A 45 -0.24 2.69 15.36
C THR A 45 -0.71 1.70 14.32
N ALA A 46 -1.99 1.73 13.96
CA ALA A 46 -2.56 0.89 12.91
C ALA A 46 -1.86 1.12 11.56
N ASN A 47 -1.63 2.38 11.18
CA ASN A 47 -0.92 2.71 9.94
C ASN A 47 0.53 2.23 9.95
N GLY A 48 1.26 2.42 11.04
CA GLY A 48 2.63 1.92 11.20
C GLY A 48 2.70 0.40 11.09
N THR A 49 1.84 -0.32 11.79
CA THR A 49 1.73 -1.78 11.74
C THR A 49 1.40 -2.29 10.35
N ASN A 50 0.44 -1.64 9.67
CA ASN A 50 0.06 -1.97 8.29
C ASN A 50 1.24 -1.81 7.31
N ARG A 51 2.07 -0.79 7.46
CA ARG A 51 3.26 -0.58 6.61
C ARG A 51 4.30 -1.69 6.77
N ILE A 52 4.52 -2.18 7.98
CA ILE A 52 5.40 -3.32 8.25
C ILE A 52 4.85 -4.57 7.55
N GLY A 53 3.55 -4.80 7.64
CA GLY A 53 2.86 -5.90 6.94
C GLY A 53 3.03 -5.83 5.42
N ILE A 54 2.80 -4.65 4.83
CA ILE A 54 2.97 -4.43 3.38
C ILE A 54 4.43 -4.64 2.95
N PHE A 55 5.39 -4.16 3.73
CA PHE A 55 6.81 -4.36 3.45
C PHE A 55 7.17 -5.85 3.43
N THR A 56 6.79 -6.59 4.46
CA THR A 56 7.03 -8.03 4.57
C THR A 56 6.37 -8.81 3.42
N GLN A 57 5.12 -8.49 3.12
CA GLN A 57 4.38 -9.09 2.00
C GLN A 57 5.07 -8.83 0.66
N SER A 58 5.48 -7.60 0.41
CA SER A 58 6.15 -7.21 -0.84
C SER A 58 7.51 -7.88 -0.98
N ALA A 59 8.27 -8.04 0.11
CA ALA A 59 9.54 -8.74 0.12
C ALA A 59 9.37 -10.23 -0.23
N ILE A 60 8.40 -10.89 0.40
CA ILE A 60 8.08 -12.31 0.12
C ILE A 60 7.60 -12.48 -1.32
N ALA A 61 6.68 -11.64 -1.79
CA ALA A 61 6.18 -11.68 -3.17
C ALA A 61 7.32 -11.50 -4.18
N SER A 62 8.20 -10.53 -3.96
CA SER A 62 9.36 -10.29 -4.81
C SER A 62 10.31 -11.50 -4.84
N PHE A 63 10.54 -12.12 -3.69
CA PHE A 63 11.37 -13.33 -3.60
C PHE A 63 10.75 -14.50 -4.37
N VAL A 64 9.44 -14.73 -4.22
CA VAL A 64 8.72 -15.79 -4.93
C VAL A 64 8.74 -15.56 -6.45
N PHE A 65 8.50 -14.33 -6.91
CA PHE A 65 8.57 -14.00 -8.33
C PHE A 65 9.99 -14.16 -8.89
N TYR A 66 11.00 -13.76 -8.11
CA TYR A 66 12.41 -13.97 -8.50
C TYR A 66 12.75 -15.45 -8.64
N LYS A 67 12.39 -16.26 -7.64
CA LYS A 67 12.63 -17.72 -7.65
C LYS A 67 11.94 -18.42 -8.83
N ASN A 68 10.75 -17.98 -9.19
CA ASN A 68 9.98 -18.52 -10.31
C ASN A 68 10.36 -17.89 -11.67
N LYS A 69 11.46 -17.14 -11.76
CA LYS A 69 11.93 -16.48 -12.99
C LYS A 69 10.89 -15.55 -13.66
N LYS A 70 9.93 -15.09 -12.88
CA LYS A 70 8.91 -14.12 -13.32
C LYS A 70 9.38 -12.66 -13.17
N LEU A 71 10.45 -12.43 -12.39
CA LEU A 71 11.03 -11.12 -12.15
C LEU A 71 12.41 -11.03 -12.82
N ASP A 72 12.50 -10.26 -13.89
CA ASP A 72 13.77 -9.93 -14.54
C ASP A 72 14.38 -8.69 -13.86
N VAL A 73 15.25 -8.95 -12.88
CA VAL A 73 15.92 -7.89 -12.10
C VAL A 73 16.82 -7.03 -12.99
N ASN A 74 17.50 -7.64 -13.98
CA ASN A 74 18.43 -6.91 -14.84
C ASN A 74 17.71 -5.89 -15.74
N ARG A 75 16.57 -6.28 -16.28
CA ARG A 75 15.73 -5.40 -17.10
C ARG A 75 15.09 -4.27 -16.26
N ASN A 76 14.79 -4.53 -15.01
CA ASN A 76 14.06 -3.60 -14.14
C ASN A 76 14.96 -2.71 -13.27
N LYS A 77 16.28 -2.92 -13.26
CA LYS A 77 17.24 -2.10 -12.48
C LYS A 77 17.07 -0.60 -12.69
N LYS A 78 16.82 -0.16 -13.93
CA LYS A 78 16.65 1.26 -14.27
C LYS A 78 15.47 1.92 -13.57
N TYR A 79 14.48 1.15 -13.11
CA TYR A 79 13.32 1.68 -12.39
C TYR A 79 13.52 1.69 -10.88
N ILE A 80 14.41 0.85 -10.34
CA ILE A 80 14.66 0.74 -8.91
C ILE A 80 15.24 2.04 -8.36
N TYR A 81 16.23 2.63 -9.04
CA TYR A 81 16.86 3.87 -8.59
C TYR A 81 15.86 5.04 -8.40
N PRO A 82 15.07 5.42 -9.40
CA PRO A 82 14.11 6.51 -9.23
C PRO A 82 13.01 6.19 -8.21
N ILE A 83 12.60 4.91 -8.09
CA ILE A 83 11.61 4.49 -7.08
C ILE A 83 12.18 4.67 -5.66
N VAL A 84 13.41 4.22 -5.43
CA VAL A 84 14.05 4.35 -4.10
C VAL A 84 14.27 5.82 -3.75
N LEU A 85 14.78 6.62 -4.69
CA LEU A 85 14.96 8.06 -4.48
C LEU A 85 13.62 8.76 -4.20
N GLY A 86 12.59 8.45 -4.97
CA GLY A 86 11.24 8.98 -4.76
C GLY A 86 10.64 8.56 -3.42
N ALA A 87 10.85 7.32 -2.97
CA ALA A 87 10.39 6.83 -1.68
C ALA A 87 11.08 7.54 -0.50
N ILE A 88 12.40 7.75 -0.60
CA ILE A 88 13.17 8.50 0.41
C ILE A 88 12.71 9.96 0.46
N ALA A 89 12.63 10.63 -0.69
CA ALA A 89 12.17 12.02 -0.78
C ALA A 89 10.73 12.17 -0.25
N GLY A 90 9.82 11.28 -0.67
CA GLY A 90 8.44 11.26 -0.20
C GLY A 90 8.31 11.01 1.31
N GLY A 91 9.15 10.11 1.86
CA GLY A 91 9.22 9.86 3.31
C GLY A 91 9.70 11.10 4.08
N PHE A 92 10.73 11.78 3.59
CA PHE A 92 11.22 13.03 4.19
C PHE A 92 10.18 14.15 4.16
N LEU A 93 9.48 14.31 3.03
CA LEU A 93 8.38 15.26 2.92
C LEU A 93 7.25 14.93 3.89
N ALA A 94 6.88 13.67 4.01
CA ALA A 94 5.79 13.24 4.90
C ALA A 94 6.08 13.50 6.38
N ILE A 95 7.35 13.51 6.80
CA ILE A 95 7.75 13.79 8.19
C ILE A 95 7.73 15.30 8.48
N ASN A 96 8.08 16.14 7.50
CA ASN A 96 8.26 17.57 7.66
C ASN A 96 7.03 18.41 7.31
N VAL A 97 6.02 17.80 6.71
CA VAL A 97 4.78 18.49 6.29
C VAL A 97 3.72 18.35 7.36
N SER A 98 3.04 19.43 7.69
CA SER A 98 1.91 19.42 8.62
C SER A 98 0.74 18.59 8.06
N ASN A 99 -0.13 18.09 8.94
CA ASN A 99 -1.31 17.33 8.54
C ASN A 99 -2.24 18.08 7.58
N GLU A 100 -2.33 19.41 7.73
CA GLU A 100 -3.13 20.29 6.88
C GLU A 100 -2.54 20.39 5.46
N GLU A 101 -1.25 20.62 5.35
CA GLU A 101 -0.54 20.69 4.08
C GLU A 101 -0.54 19.34 3.36
N PHE A 102 -0.37 18.23 4.10
CA PHE A 102 -0.47 16.90 3.55
C PHE A 102 -1.85 16.63 2.94
N LYS A 103 -2.93 16.99 3.66
CA LYS A 103 -4.29 16.86 3.13
C LYS A 103 -4.51 17.70 1.87
N ALA A 104 -3.95 18.90 1.81
CA ALA A 104 -4.07 19.78 0.65
C ALA A 104 -3.37 19.18 -0.57
N VAL A 105 -2.13 18.72 -0.41
CA VAL A 105 -1.36 18.05 -1.48
C VAL A 105 -2.05 16.78 -1.94
N PHE A 106 -2.56 15.97 -1.01
CA PHE A 106 -3.27 14.73 -1.31
C PHE A 106 -4.56 14.97 -2.10
N LYS A 107 -5.36 15.98 -1.70
CA LYS A 107 -6.54 16.41 -2.46
C LYS A 107 -6.19 16.86 -3.88
N PHE A 108 -5.13 17.65 -4.02
CA PHE A 108 -4.65 18.10 -5.33
C PHE A 108 -4.24 16.93 -6.22
N MET A 109 -3.49 15.97 -5.68
CA MET A 109 -3.09 14.77 -6.41
C MET A 109 -4.31 13.92 -6.83
N LEU A 110 -5.29 13.75 -5.96
CA LEU A 110 -6.53 13.01 -6.29
C LEU A 110 -7.31 13.68 -7.43
N VAL A 111 -7.46 15.00 -7.39
CA VAL A 111 -8.11 15.77 -8.46
C VAL A 111 -7.32 15.64 -9.77
N PHE A 112 -6.00 15.75 -9.72
CA PHE A 112 -5.15 15.58 -10.90
C PHE A 112 -5.27 14.17 -11.49
N MET A 113 -5.26 13.12 -10.67
CA MET A 113 -5.45 11.74 -11.10
C MET A 113 -6.84 11.54 -11.71
N LEU A 114 -7.88 12.11 -11.10
CA LEU A 114 -9.25 12.04 -11.61
C LEU A 114 -9.34 12.71 -13.01
N ILE A 115 -8.78 13.89 -13.17
CA ILE A 115 -8.72 14.59 -14.46
C ILE A 115 -7.94 13.76 -15.49
N ALA A 116 -6.79 13.20 -15.12
CA ALA A 116 -5.97 12.37 -16.01
C ALA A 116 -6.73 11.13 -16.51
N VAL A 117 -7.51 10.50 -15.64
CA VAL A 117 -8.35 9.34 -16.00
C VAL A 117 -9.51 9.75 -16.90
N LEU A 118 -10.18 10.89 -16.62
CA LEU A 118 -11.33 11.36 -17.40
C LEU A 118 -10.93 11.89 -18.79
N VAL A 119 -9.78 12.53 -18.92
CA VAL A 119 -9.33 13.16 -20.18
C VAL A 119 -8.87 12.14 -21.22
N LYS A 120 -8.39 10.95 -20.81
CA LYS A 120 -7.89 9.93 -21.74
C LYS A 120 -8.37 8.50 -21.44
N PRO A 121 -9.69 8.24 -21.38
CA PRO A 121 -10.18 6.89 -21.07
C PRO A 121 -9.81 5.85 -22.14
N LYS A 122 -9.69 6.24 -23.42
CA LYS A 122 -9.41 5.34 -24.56
C LYS A 122 -7.96 4.82 -24.62
N ARG A 123 -6.99 5.45 -23.97
CA ARG A 123 -5.59 4.99 -23.97
C ARG A 123 -5.32 3.87 -22.96
N TRP A 124 -6.13 3.77 -21.92
CA TRP A 124 -5.99 2.77 -20.87
C TRP A 124 -6.73 1.45 -21.17
N LEU A 125 -7.65 1.47 -22.14
CA LEU A 125 -8.48 0.32 -22.54
C LEU A 125 -7.97 -0.39 -23.81
N ARG A 126 -6.80 -0.01 -24.33
CA ARG A 126 -6.19 -0.73 -25.45
C ARG A 126 -5.25 -1.82 -24.91
N HIS A 127 -5.76 -3.00 -24.89
CA HIS A 127 -5.02 -4.24 -25.04
C HIS A 127 -5.03 -4.67 -26.49
#